data_cf6375625b3bbee645c6de7baffcbf4c
#
_entry.id   cf6375625b3bbee645c6de7baffcbf4c
#
_cell.length_a   1.000
_cell.length_b   1.000
_cell.length_c   1.000
_cell.angle_alpha   90.00
_cell.angle_beta   90.00
_cell.angle_gamma   90.00
#
_symmetry.space_group_name_H-M   'P 1'
#
loop_
_entity.id
_entity.type
_entity.pdbx_description
1 polymer ?
#
loop_
_entity_poly.entity_id
_entity_poly.type
_entity_poly.pdbx_seq_one_letter_code
_entity_poly.pdbx_strand_id
1 'polypeptide(L)'
;MHTDYIHIILADDDEDDRLFFTDAFSELKINTKVHTYNDGVELMNYLNSDEAVLPQVLFLDLNMPKKNGIECLHEIKSNKKFDDIAIAIYSTSSSEEHIEETFVSGANIYIKKPNDFDTLKKVLSDVVAINWQYHTSGLNK
;
A
#
# COMPACT_ATOMS: atom_id res chain seq x y z
N MET A 1 -22.29 0.51 10.82
CA MET A 1 -21.89 -0.88 10.85
C MET A 1 -20.39 -1.00 10.65
N HIS A 2 -19.72 -1.75 11.50
CA HIS A 2 -18.29 -1.92 11.40
C HIS A 2 -17.93 -2.96 10.37
N THR A 3 -16.92 -2.66 9.58
CA THR A 3 -16.25 -3.67 8.81
C THR A 3 -15.13 -4.24 9.68
N ASP A 4 -15.14 -5.53 9.90
CA ASP A 4 -14.16 -6.19 10.77
C ASP A 4 -12.91 -6.60 9.99
N TYR A 5 -12.61 -5.90 8.90
CA TYR A 5 -11.44 -6.21 8.09
C TYR A 5 -10.66 -4.94 7.75
N ILE A 6 -9.39 -5.14 7.46
CA ILE A 6 -8.52 -4.08 6.99
C ILE A 6 -8.42 -4.19 5.46
N HIS A 7 -8.74 -3.11 4.76
CA HIS A 7 -8.68 -3.09 3.32
C HIS A 7 -7.29 -2.68 2.86
N ILE A 8 -6.66 -3.56 2.10
CA ILE A 8 -5.29 -3.40 1.58
C ILE A 8 -5.36 -3.34 0.06
N ILE A 9 -4.65 -2.40 -0.53
CA ILE A 9 -4.46 -2.36 -1.99
C ILE A 9 -2.97 -2.44 -2.29
N LEU A 10 -2.62 -3.21 -3.32
CA LEU A 10 -1.28 -3.24 -3.90
C LEU A 10 -1.37 -2.86 -5.37
N ALA A 11 -0.57 -1.90 -5.78
CA ALA A 11 -0.35 -1.62 -7.21
C ALA A 11 1.07 -2.05 -7.57
N ASP A 12 1.19 -3.02 -8.47
CA ASP A 12 2.47 -3.64 -8.84
C ASP A 12 2.29 -4.31 -10.18
N ASP A 13 3.18 -4.06 -11.13
CA ASP A 13 3.06 -4.60 -12.49
C ASP A 13 3.55 -6.04 -12.63
N ASP A 14 4.25 -6.57 -11.63
CA ASP A 14 4.79 -7.92 -11.66
C ASP A 14 3.78 -8.92 -11.08
N GLU A 15 3.31 -9.86 -11.91
CA GLU A 15 2.32 -10.85 -11.49
C GLU A 15 2.85 -11.74 -10.35
N ASP A 16 4.11 -12.15 -10.42
CA ASP A 16 4.69 -13.00 -9.38
C ASP A 16 4.75 -12.26 -8.05
N ASP A 17 5.10 -10.98 -8.07
CA ASP A 17 5.12 -10.17 -6.86
C ASP A 17 3.72 -9.98 -6.29
N ARG A 18 2.70 -9.81 -7.14
CA ARG A 18 1.32 -9.70 -6.67
C ARG A 18 0.85 -11.00 -6.00
N LEU A 19 1.18 -12.15 -6.60
CA LEU A 19 0.81 -13.46 -6.02
C LEU A 19 1.53 -13.70 -4.70
N PHE A 20 2.83 -13.39 -4.65
CA PHE A 20 3.63 -13.54 -3.44
C PHE A 20 3.05 -12.71 -2.29
N PHE A 21 2.69 -11.48 -2.59
CA PHE A 21 2.09 -10.55 -1.63
C PHE A 21 0.73 -11.06 -1.13
N THR A 22 -0.17 -11.45 -2.04
CA THR A 22 -1.50 -11.93 -1.64
C THR A 22 -1.42 -13.23 -0.86
N ASP A 23 -0.52 -14.13 -1.23
CA ASP A 23 -0.30 -15.38 -0.49
C ASP A 23 0.18 -15.09 0.93
N ALA A 24 1.10 -14.13 1.07
CA ALA A 24 1.60 -13.77 2.39
C ALA A 24 0.48 -13.25 3.29
N PHE A 25 -0.37 -12.36 2.77
CA PHE A 25 -1.51 -11.87 3.55
C PHE A 25 -2.50 -12.98 3.90
N SER A 26 -2.71 -13.93 3.00
CA SER A 26 -3.66 -15.02 3.25
C SER A 26 -3.22 -15.90 4.42
N GLU A 27 -1.92 -15.94 4.74
CA GLU A 27 -1.40 -16.73 5.85
C GLU A 27 -1.33 -15.98 7.16
N LEU A 28 -1.56 -14.67 7.15
CA LEU A 28 -1.60 -13.89 8.38
C LEU A 28 -2.94 -14.06 9.07
N LYS A 29 -2.91 -14.13 10.42
CA LYS A 29 -4.13 -14.26 11.22
C LYS A 29 -4.75 -12.89 11.46
N ILE A 30 -4.90 -12.14 10.40
CA ILE A 30 -5.46 -10.80 10.42
C ILE A 30 -6.56 -10.77 9.36
N ASN A 31 -7.72 -10.27 9.73
CA ASN A 31 -8.83 -10.19 8.78
C ASN A 31 -8.56 -9.02 7.82
N THR A 32 -8.10 -9.35 6.63
CA THR A 32 -7.80 -8.37 5.58
C THR A 32 -8.50 -8.71 4.29
N LYS A 33 -8.81 -7.68 3.51
CA LYS A 33 -9.18 -7.84 2.10
C LYS A 33 -8.13 -7.17 1.27
N VAL A 34 -7.54 -7.91 0.34
CA VAL A 34 -6.46 -7.45 -0.51
C VAL A 34 -6.93 -7.38 -1.95
N HIS A 35 -6.83 -6.20 -2.55
CA HIS A 35 -7.07 -6.02 -3.97
C HIS A 35 -5.78 -5.57 -4.65
N THR A 36 -5.54 -6.04 -5.86
CA THR A 36 -4.33 -5.68 -6.60
C THR A 36 -4.67 -5.04 -7.94
N TYR A 37 -3.81 -4.13 -8.35
CA TYR A 37 -3.90 -3.46 -9.65
C TYR A 37 -2.56 -3.58 -10.35
N ASN A 38 -2.59 -3.66 -11.69
CA ASN A 38 -1.41 -3.98 -12.49
C ASN A 38 -0.55 -2.77 -12.81
N ASP A 39 -1.12 -1.58 -12.73
CA ASP A 39 -0.39 -0.35 -13.03
C ASP A 39 -1.05 0.85 -12.36
N GLY A 40 -0.39 2.00 -12.48
CA GLY A 40 -0.86 3.21 -11.82
C GLY A 40 -2.15 3.77 -12.40
N VAL A 41 -2.41 3.55 -13.69
CA VAL A 41 -3.66 4.01 -14.31
C VAL A 41 -4.84 3.22 -13.76
N GLU A 42 -4.72 1.89 -13.68
CA GLU A 42 -5.78 1.05 -13.08
C GLU A 42 -6.05 1.46 -11.65
N LEU A 43 -4.99 1.67 -10.87
CA LEU A 43 -5.13 2.08 -9.48
C LEU A 43 -5.91 3.37 -9.37
N MET A 44 -5.48 4.40 -10.10
CA MET A 44 -6.10 5.72 -9.97
C MET A 44 -7.53 5.73 -10.51
N ASN A 45 -7.81 4.96 -11.56
CA ASN A 45 -9.18 4.82 -12.06
C ASN A 45 -10.09 4.24 -10.98
N TYR A 46 -9.62 3.23 -10.25
CA TYR A 46 -10.41 2.69 -9.15
C TYR A 46 -10.59 3.71 -8.03
N LEU A 47 -9.51 4.32 -7.56
CA LEU A 47 -9.58 5.25 -6.43
C LEU A 47 -10.47 6.45 -6.72
N ASN A 48 -10.54 6.87 -7.97
CA ASN A 48 -11.36 8.00 -8.39
C ASN A 48 -12.80 7.62 -8.77
N SER A 49 -13.12 6.32 -8.75
CA SER A 49 -14.46 5.87 -9.09
C SER A 49 -15.44 6.16 -7.96
N ASP A 50 -16.72 6.28 -8.28
CA ASP A 50 -17.77 6.51 -7.28
C ASP A 50 -17.98 5.29 -6.38
N GLU A 51 -17.55 4.13 -6.82
CA GLU A 51 -17.71 2.87 -6.08
C GLU A 51 -16.48 2.51 -5.25
N ALA A 52 -15.47 3.37 -5.23
CA ALA A 52 -14.23 3.07 -4.55
C ALA A 52 -14.43 2.92 -3.05
N VAL A 53 -13.88 1.83 -2.51
CA VAL A 53 -13.72 1.64 -1.06
C VAL A 53 -12.25 1.91 -0.79
N LEU A 54 -11.96 3.02 -0.10
CA LEU A 54 -10.58 3.44 0.11
C LEU A 54 -9.86 2.51 1.07
N PRO A 55 -8.61 2.15 0.78
CA PRO A 55 -7.87 1.25 1.66
C PRO A 55 -7.35 1.97 2.90
N GLN A 56 -7.13 1.22 3.98
CA GLN A 56 -6.38 1.72 5.11
C GLN A 56 -4.89 1.83 4.76
N VAL A 57 -4.38 0.86 3.99
CA VAL A 57 -2.98 0.90 3.53
C VAL A 57 -2.93 0.62 2.04
N LEU A 58 -2.21 1.47 1.34
CA LEU A 58 -1.90 1.28 -0.08
C LEU A 58 -0.41 0.97 -0.21
N PHE A 59 -0.09 -0.19 -0.76
CA PHE A 59 1.27 -0.57 -1.11
C PHE A 59 1.50 -0.22 -2.58
N LEU A 60 2.55 0.50 -2.87
CA LEU A 60 2.73 1.15 -4.17
C LEU A 60 4.13 0.88 -4.71
N ASP A 61 4.22 0.16 -5.80
CA ASP A 61 5.49 -0.05 -6.51
C ASP A 61 5.88 1.24 -7.23
N LEU A 62 7.16 1.53 -7.26
CA LEU A 62 7.67 2.72 -7.95
C LEU A 62 7.72 2.52 -9.46
N ASN A 63 8.08 1.32 -9.91
CA ASN A 63 8.32 1.04 -11.33
C ASN A 63 7.12 0.36 -11.96
N MET A 64 6.21 1.15 -12.49
CA MET A 64 5.04 0.64 -13.20
C MET A 64 4.91 1.34 -14.55
N PRO A 65 4.39 0.64 -15.59
CA PRO A 65 4.14 1.28 -16.86
C PRO A 65 2.97 2.25 -16.78
N LYS A 66 2.83 3.09 -17.77
CA LYS A 66 1.75 4.07 -17.96
C LYS A 66 1.75 5.19 -16.92
N LYS A 67 1.71 4.85 -15.64
CA LYS A 67 1.79 5.80 -14.53
C LYS A 67 2.58 5.12 -13.42
N ASN A 68 3.72 5.68 -13.06
CA ASN A 68 4.60 5.09 -12.05
C ASN A 68 4.16 5.45 -10.63
N GLY A 69 4.85 4.88 -9.63
CA GLY A 69 4.49 5.06 -8.23
C GLY A 69 4.61 6.49 -7.74
N ILE A 70 5.63 7.22 -8.19
CA ILE A 70 5.79 8.63 -7.79
C ILE A 70 4.64 9.48 -8.33
N GLU A 71 4.26 9.25 -9.58
CA GLU A 71 3.13 9.96 -10.17
C GLU A 71 1.83 9.69 -9.42
N CYS A 72 1.59 8.42 -9.07
CA CYS A 72 0.42 8.05 -8.26
C CYS A 72 0.47 8.73 -6.89
N LEU A 73 1.64 8.73 -6.25
CA LEU A 73 1.81 9.33 -4.93
C LEU A 73 1.48 10.82 -4.97
N HIS A 74 1.98 11.54 -5.97
CA HIS A 74 1.67 12.96 -6.12
C HIS A 74 0.18 13.19 -6.32
N GLU A 75 -0.46 12.40 -7.16
CA GLU A 75 -1.89 12.54 -7.43
C GLU A 75 -2.72 12.28 -6.17
N ILE A 76 -2.38 11.23 -5.42
CA ILE A 76 -3.09 10.88 -4.19
C ILE A 76 -2.92 12.00 -3.15
N LYS A 77 -1.71 12.50 -2.97
CA LYS A 77 -1.44 13.53 -1.95
C LYS A 77 -2.01 14.89 -2.32
N SER A 78 -2.35 15.11 -3.57
CA SER A 78 -2.97 16.38 -3.99
C SER A 78 -4.49 16.40 -3.79
N ASN A 79 -5.09 15.31 -3.33
CA ASN A 79 -6.53 15.19 -3.18
C ASN A 79 -6.89 14.84 -1.73
N LYS A 80 -7.60 15.73 -1.06
CA LYS A 80 -7.93 15.59 0.36
C LYS A 80 -8.75 14.34 0.69
N LYS A 81 -9.54 13.85 -0.26
CA LYS A 81 -10.34 12.65 0.00
C LYS A 81 -9.48 11.41 0.28
N PHE A 82 -8.20 11.45 -0.08
CA PHE A 82 -7.26 10.35 0.14
C PHE A 82 -6.35 10.55 1.36
N ASP A 83 -6.58 11.58 2.17
CA ASP A 83 -5.68 11.92 3.28
C ASP A 83 -5.52 10.82 4.32
N ASP A 84 -6.54 9.97 4.48
CA ASP A 84 -6.50 8.92 5.49
C ASP A 84 -5.85 7.62 5.01
N ILE A 85 -5.43 7.57 3.75
CA ILE A 85 -4.74 6.38 3.23
C ILE A 85 -3.28 6.42 3.68
N ALA A 86 -2.85 5.37 4.39
CA ALA A 86 -1.43 5.19 4.68
C ALA A 86 -0.75 4.61 3.44
N ILE A 87 0.33 5.23 3.00
CA ILE A 87 1.02 4.81 1.78
C ILE A 87 2.36 4.18 2.13
N ALA A 88 2.52 2.92 1.75
CA ALA A 88 3.76 2.17 1.88
C ALA A 88 4.34 1.94 0.48
N ILE A 89 5.52 2.47 0.24
CA ILE A 89 6.23 2.17 -1.01
C ILE A 89 6.78 0.75 -0.91
N TYR A 90 6.63 -0.02 -1.96
CA TYR A 90 7.00 -1.43 -2.00
C TYR A 90 7.83 -1.67 -3.27
N SER A 91 9.16 -1.64 -3.14
CA SER A 91 10.06 -1.55 -4.28
C SER A 91 11.30 -2.41 -4.08
N THR A 92 11.90 -2.86 -5.19
CA THR A 92 13.19 -3.53 -5.15
C THR A 92 14.35 -2.57 -4.94
N SER A 93 14.14 -1.28 -5.14
CA SER A 93 15.19 -0.28 -4.99
C SER A 93 15.54 -0.03 -3.53
N SER A 94 16.83 0.09 -3.24
CA SER A 94 17.31 0.54 -1.94
C SER A 94 18.10 1.86 -2.06
N SER A 95 17.93 2.58 -3.17
CA SER A 95 18.58 3.86 -3.41
C SER A 95 18.11 4.90 -2.39
N GLU A 96 19.06 5.56 -1.73
CA GLU A 96 18.74 6.62 -0.78
C GLU A 96 17.98 7.77 -1.43
N GLU A 97 18.30 8.07 -2.69
CA GLU A 97 17.62 9.13 -3.45
C GLU A 97 16.14 8.77 -3.65
N HIS A 98 15.84 7.54 -4.01
CA HIS A 98 14.47 7.10 -4.20
C HIS A 98 13.70 7.12 -2.88
N ILE A 99 14.33 6.64 -1.81
CA ILE A 99 13.70 6.60 -0.49
C ILE A 99 13.37 8.03 -0.05
N GLU A 100 14.33 8.94 -0.17
CA GLU A 100 14.13 10.34 0.21
C GLU A 100 13.03 10.99 -0.62
N GLU A 101 13.05 10.79 -1.94
CA GLU A 101 12.03 11.34 -2.83
C GLU A 101 10.63 10.90 -2.43
N THR A 102 10.46 9.62 -2.08
CA THR A 102 9.15 9.10 -1.70
C THR A 102 8.65 9.71 -0.39
N PHE A 103 9.52 9.89 0.61
CA PHE A 103 9.12 10.52 1.86
C PHE A 103 8.82 12.00 1.69
N VAL A 104 9.61 12.71 0.91
CA VAL A 104 9.33 14.11 0.60
C VAL A 104 8.00 14.26 -0.11
N SER A 105 7.65 13.30 -0.96
CA SER A 105 6.39 13.30 -1.71
C SER A 105 5.19 12.80 -0.89
N GLY A 106 5.41 12.38 0.35
CA GLY A 106 4.33 12.09 1.29
C GLY A 106 4.10 10.63 1.63
N ALA A 107 4.99 9.72 1.24
CA ALA A 107 4.88 8.32 1.66
C ALA A 107 5.11 8.18 3.16
N ASN A 108 4.40 7.25 3.78
CA ASN A 108 4.50 7.00 5.21
C ASN A 108 5.58 5.95 5.54
N ILE A 109 5.75 4.97 4.65
CA ILE A 109 6.62 3.82 4.88
C ILE A 109 7.31 3.49 3.57
N TYR A 110 8.56 3.03 3.65
CA TYR A 110 9.28 2.49 2.50
C TYR A 110 9.71 1.06 2.81
N ILE A 111 9.34 0.12 1.94
CA ILE A 111 9.66 -1.28 2.10
C ILE A 111 10.46 -1.74 0.88
N LYS A 112 11.67 -2.22 1.14
CA LYS A 112 12.39 -2.96 0.09
C LYS A 112 11.78 -4.35 -0.01
N LYS A 113 11.38 -4.77 -1.21
CA LYS A 113 10.73 -6.07 -1.42
C LYS A 113 11.59 -7.19 -0.87
N PRO A 114 11.10 -7.98 0.11
CA PRO A 114 11.86 -9.11 0.64
C PRO A 114 11.95 -10.25 -0.38
N ASN A 115 13.02 -11.03 -0.29
CA ASN A 115 13.24 -12.18 -1.16
C ASN A 115 12.62 -13.46 -0.64
N ASP A 116 12.33 -13.53 0.66
CA ASP A 116 11.76 -14.74 1.23
C ASP A 116 10.39 -14.48 1.84
N PHE A 117 9.59 -15.54 1.83
CA PHE A 117 8.18 -15.47 2.20
C PHE A 117 7.97 -15.13 3.68
N ASP A 118 8.77 -15.74 4.56
CA ASP A 118 8.64 -15.49 6.00
C ASP A 118 8.96 -14.03 6.36
N THR A 119 9.98 -13.45 5.74
CA THR A 119 10.32 -12.04 5.94
C THR A 119 9.19 -11.15 5.43
N LEU A 120 8.62 -11.49 4.27
CA LEU A 120 7.50 -10.72 3.74
C LEU A 120 6.32 -10.74 4.70
N LYS A 121 5.94 -11.92 5.21
CA LYS A 121 4.84 -12.04 6.17
C LYS A 121 5.08 -11.18 7.40
N LYS A 122 6.30 -11.19 7.93
CA LYS A 122 6.63 -10.40 9.11
C LYS A 122 6.51 -8.90 8.83
N VAL A 123 7.06 -8.44 7.70
CA VAL A 123 6.99 -7.05 7.31
C VAL A 123 5.53 -6.59 7.15
N LEU A 124 4.72 -7.37 6.45
CA LEU A 124 3.32 -7.03 6.24
C LEU A 124 2.54 -7.00 7.55
N SER A 125 2.80 -7.96 8.43
CA SER A 125 2.19 -8.00 9.76
C SER A 125 2.55 -6.75 10.57
N ASP A 126 3.81 -6.34 10.55
CA ASP A 126 4.28 -5.15 11.26
C ASP A 126 3.62 -3.88 10.73
N VAL A 127 3.50 -3.75 9.42
CA VAL A 127 2.88 -2.57 8.79
C VAL A 127 1.41 -2.47 9.21
N VAL A 128 0.69 -3.56 9.17
CA VAL A 128 -0.73 -3.59 9.55
C VAL A 128 -0.89 -3.27 11.04
N ALA A 129 -0.03 -3.83 11.90
CA ALA A 129 -0.08 -3.57 13.33
C ALA A 129 0.14 -2.10 13.66
N ILE A 130 1.11 -1.46 13.04
CA ILE A 130 1.39 -0.04 13.24
C ILE A 130 0.20 0.80 12.79
N ASN A 131 -0.35 0.51 11.63
CA ASN A 131 -1.48 1.25 11.09
C ASN A 131 -2.72 1.08 11.98
N TRP A 132 -2.97 -0.14 12.46
CA TRP A 132 -4.10 -0.42 13.34
C TRP A 132 -3.98 0.33 14.67
N GLN A 133 -2.80 0.32 15.27
CA GLN A 133 -2.56 1.04 16.52
C GLN A 133 -2.77 2.54 16.36
N TYR A 134 -2.34 3.10 15.25
CA TYR A 134 -2.52 4.51 14.96
C TYR A 134 -4.00 4.88 14.91
N HIS A 135 -4.80 4.11 14.19
CA HIS A 135 -6.24 4.36 14.07
C HIS A 135 -6.95 4.19 15.41
N THR A 136 -6.59 3.15 16.16
CA THR A 136 -7.18 2.90 17.47
C THR A 136 -6.88 4.04 18.44
N SER A 137 -5.65 4.51 18.47
CA SER A 137 -5.27 5.66 19.30
C SER A 137 -6.03 6.92 18.92
N GLY A 138 -6.26 7.13 17.62
CA GLY A 138 -7.04 8.26 17.14
C GLY A 138 -8.49 8.20 17.61
N LEU A 139 -9.07 7.00 17.65
CA LEU A 139 -10.45 6.80 18.08
C LEU A 139 -10.64 7.02 19.58
N ASN A 140 -9.62 6.80 20.38
CA ASN A 140 -9.69 6.89 21.83
C ASN A 140 -9.46 8.28 22.39
N LYS A 141 -9.30 9.25 21.52
CA LYS A 141 -9.06 10.64 21.93
C LYS A 141 -10.37 11.44 22.09
#